data_7af11b36e4e9f3a2da0685e302ea5bef
#
_entry.id   7af11b36e4e9f3a2da0685e302ea5bef
#
_cell.length_a   1.000
_cell.length_b   1.000
_cell.length_c   1.000
_cell.angle_alpha   90.00
_cell.angle_beta   90.00
_cell.angle_gamma   90.00
#
_symmetry.space_group_name_H-M   'P 1'
#
loop_
_entity.id
_entity.type
_entity.pdbx_description
1 polymer ?
#
loop_
_entity_poly.entity_id
_entity_poly.type
_entity_poly.pdbx_seq_one_letter_code
_entity_poly.pdbx_strand_id
1 'polypeptide(L)'
;MVKNLTHHPVVIYKNGSVFLIIEPEGPVPRCKEERVQIGEIDGIPFTNTRFGIVQDLPEKKEGVFLIVSPIVANALPKRDDLLVPDDLVRDDQGNIIGCRALARVSWWGCEKFSW
;
A
#
# COMPACT_ATOMS: atom_id res chain seq x y z
N MET A 1 3.91 -4.27 -17.39
CA MET A 1 3.13 -3.02 -17.30
C MET A 1 2.80 -2.74 -15.85
N VAL A 2 2.96 -1.50 -15.42
CA VAL A 2 2.63 -1.09 -14.05
C VAL A 2 1.50 -0.07 -14.11
N LYS A 3 0.44 -0.32 -13.33
CA LYS A 3 -0.71 0.58 -13.22
C LYS A 3 -0.79 1.14 -11.82
N ASN A 4 -1.08 2.43 -11.71
CA ASN A 4 -1.20 3.10 -10.42
C ASN A 4 -2.68 3.17 -10.03
N LEU A 5 -3.05 2.41 -9.01
CA LEU A 5 -4.42 2.37 -8.49
C LEU A 5 -4.51 3.13 -7.16
N THR A 6 -3.67 4.13 -6.95
CA THR A 6 -3.74 5.03 -5.79
C THR A 6 -4.38 6.36 -6.19
N HIS A 7 -4.57 7.24 -5.22
CA HIS A 7 -5.17 8.57 -5.46
C HIS A 7 -4.20 9.58 -6.05
N HIS A 8 -2.91 9.32 -5.98
CA HIS A 8 -1.88 10.29 -6.33
C HIS A 8 -0.94 9.74 -7.39
N PRO A 9 -0.34 10.62 -8.22
CA PRO A 9 0.72 10.18 -9.11
C PRO A 9 1.85 9.54 -8.31
N VAL A 10 2.44 8.49 -8.86
CA VAL A 10 3.63 7.86 -8.29
C VAL A 10 4.83 8.35 -9.08
N VAL A 11 5.71 9.09 -8.43
CA VAL A 11 6.90 9.68 -9.03
C VAL A 11 8.09 8.79 -8.74
N ILE A 12 8.71 8.27 -9.78
CA ILE A 12 9.86 7.38 -9.65
C ILE A 12 11.12 8.20 -9.92
N TYR A 13 12.06 8.17 -8.97
CA TYR A 13 13.36 8.84 -9.09
C TYR A 13 14.44 7.84 -9.45
N LYS A 14 15.36 8.28 -10.29
CA LYS A 14 16.53 7.50 -10.66
C LYS A 14 17.70 8.44 -10.85
N ASN A 15 18.83 8.14 -10.19
CA ASN A 15 20.04 8.98 -10.27
C ASN A 15 19.79 10.45 -9.90
N GLY A 16 18.93 10.67 -8.90
CA GLY A 16 18.67 12.00 -8.37
C GLY A 16 17.67 12.83 -9.16
N SER A 17 17.07 12.29 -10.21
CA SER A 17 16.07 13.02 -11.00
C SER A 17 14.86 12.16 -11.28
N VAL A 18 13.76 12.82 -11.66
CA VAL A 18 12.52 12.14 -12.01
C VAL A 18 12.76 11.27 -13.24
N PHE A 19 12.52 9.99 -13.09
CA PHE A 19 12.65 9.02 -14.18
C PHE A 19 11.31 8.76 -14.87
N LEU A 20 10.23 8.65 -14.06
CA LEU A 20 8.92 8.27 -14.57
C LEU A 20 7.85 8.76 -13.61
N ILE A 21 6.74 9.21 -14.16
CA ILE A 21 5.55 9.55 -13.38
C ILE A 21 4.44 8.63 -13.85
N ILE A 22 3.87 7.86 -12.91
CA ILE A 22 2.77 6.95 -13.21
C ILE A 22 1.49 7.56 -12.67
N GLU A 23 0.64 8.01 -13.57
CA GLU A 23 -0.61 8.66 -13.21
C GLU A 23 -1.62 7.65 -12.67
N PRO A 24 -2.51 8.07 -11.75
CA PRO A 24 -3.59 7.21 -11.28
C PRO A 24 -4.51 6.80 -12.43
N GLU A 25 -4.99 5.54 -12.37
CA GLU A 25 -5.98 5.07 -13.32
C GLU A 25 -6.95 4.10 -12.67
N GLY A 26 -8.19 4.18 -13.08
CA GLY A 26 -9.24 3.29 -12.59
C GLY A 26 -9.68 3.59 -11.19
N PRO A 27 -10.61 2.81 -10.66
CA PRO A 27 -11.06 2.97 -9.28
C PRO A 27 -9.95 2.57 -8.31
N VAL A 28 -9.91 3.27 -7.17
CA VAL A 28 -8.94 2.98 -6.11
C VAL A 28 -9.47 1.81 -5.27
N PRO A 29 -8.73 0.70 -5.17
CA PRO A 29 -9.16 -0.40 -4.31
C PRO A 29 -9.24 0.04 -2.86
N ARG A 30 -10.22 -0.48 -2.16
CA ARG A 30 -10.45 -0.15 -0.76
C ARG A 30 -10.58 -1.42 0.06
N CYS A 31 -9.94 -1.43 1.21
CA CYS A 31 -10.11 -2.47 2.19
C CYS A 31 -11.22 -2.05 3.14
N LYS A 32 -12.27 -2.86 3.26
CA LYS A 32 -13.37 -2.56 4.17
C LYS A 32 -12.84 -2.59 5.60
N GLU A 33 -13.18 -1.58 6.37
CA GLU A 33 -12.72 -1.42 7.73
C GLU A 33 -13.91 -1.40 8.68
N GLU A 34 -13.79 -2.12 9.79
CA GLU A 34 -14.78 -2.12 10.84
C GLU A 34 -14.10 -1.74 12.14
N ARG A 35 -14.61 -0.73 12.80
CA ARG A 35 -14.06 -0.23 14.07
C ARG A 35 -15.11 -0.34 15.16
N VAL A 36 -14.75 -1.02 16.25
CA VAL A 36 -15.65 -1.20 17.40
C VAL A 36 -14.90 -0.78 18.65
N GLN A 37 -15.53 0.06 19.47
CA GLN A 37 -14.96 0.41 20.77
C GLN A 37 -15.16 -0.75 21.73
N ILE A 38 -14.08 -1.24 22.32
CA ILE A 38 -14.11 -2.38 23.24
C ILE A 38 -13.77 -2.02 24.68
N GLY A 39 -13.45 -0.75 24.94
CA GLY A 39 -13.17 -0.29 26.29
C GLY A 39 -12.49 1.06 26.31
N GLU A 40 -11.89 1.36 27.46
CA GLU A 40 -11.11 2.58 27.63
C GLU A 40 -9.83 2.26 28.39
N ILE A 41 -8.76 2.99 28.08
CA ILE A 41 -7.49 2.93 28.77
C ILE A 41 -7.13 4.35 29.16
N ASP A 42 -7.05 4.62 30.46
CA ASP A 42 -6.76 5.95 31.00
C ASP A 42 -7.67 7.04 30.43
N GLY A 43 -8.97 6.73 30.28
CA GLY A 43 -9.95 7.65 29.70
C GLY A 43 -9.90 7.77 28.20
N ILE A 44 -9.01 7.03 27.53
CA ILE A 44 -8.87 7.05 26.09
C ILE A 44 -9.68 5.90 25.49
N PRO A 45 -10.56 6.18 24.52
CA PRO A 45 -11.28 5.09 23.86
C PRO A 45 -10.33 4.07 23.28
N PHE A 46 -10.62 2.80 23.53
CA PHE A 46 -9.84 1.68 23.03
C PHE A 46 -10.70 0.91 22.03
N THR A 47 -10.24 0.87 20.78
CA THR A 47 -11.01 0.27 19.69
C THR A 47 -10.32 -0.97 19.14
N ASN A 48 -11.14 -1.87 18.61
CA ASN A 48 -10.67 -2.98 17.82
C ASN A 48 -11.01 -2.68 16.36
N THR A 49 -10.00 -2.62 15.51
CA THR A 49 -10.18 -2.33 14.07
C THR A 49 -9.89 -3.59 13.29
N ARG A 50 -10.85 -4.01 12.46
CA ARG A 50 -10.68 -5.16 11.59
C ARG A 50 -10.72 -4.71 10.14
N PHE A 51 -9.88 -5.32 9.33
CA PHE A 51 -9.86 -5.11 7.89
C PHE A 51 -10.47 -6.33 7.21
N GLY A 52 -11.39 -6.10 6.31
CA GLY A 52 -12.14 -7.15 5.66
C GLY A 52 -11.84 -7.25 4.17
N ILE A 53 -12.90 -7.36 3.39
CA ILE A 53 -12.81 -7.59 1.95
C ILE A 53 -12.24 -6.36 1.25
N VAL A 54 -11.35 -6.60 0.29
CA VAL A 54 -10.86 -5.55 -0.62
C VAL A 54 -11.83 -5.42 -1.77
N GLN A 55 -12.28 -4.19 -2.02
CA GLN A 55 -13.23 -3.87 -3.08
C GLN A 55 -12.51 -3.16 -4.22
N ASP A 56 -13.04 -3.34 -5.44
CA ASP A 56 -12.58 -2.64 -6.65
C ASP A 56 -11.15 -2.95 -7.05
N LEU A 57 -10.62 -4.11 -6.66
CA LEU A 57 -9.32 -4.56 -7.11
C LEU A 57 -9.49 -5.46 -8.33
N PRO A 58 -8.85 -5.13 -9.46
CA PRO A 58 -8.91 -5.99 -10.64
C PRO A 58 -8.29 -7.36 -10.40
N GLU A 59 -8.73 -8.35 -11.15
CA GLU A 59 -8.12 -9.65 -11.12
C GLU A 59 -6.69 -9.60 -11.66
N LYS A 60 -5.87 -10.53 -11.18
CA LYS A 60 -4.48 -10.63 -11.62
C LYS A 60 -4.43 -10.95 -13.12
N LYS A 61 -3.60 -10.22 -13.84
CA LYS A 61 -3.31 -10.46 -15.25
C LYS A 61 -1.81 -10.61 -15.43
N GLU A 62 -1.43 -11.55 -16.26
CA GLU A 62 -0.01 -11.79 -16.53
C GLU A 62 0.66 -10.55 -17.11
N GLY A 63 1.82 -10.22 -16.57
CA GLY A 63 2.60 -9.08 -17.01
C GLY A 63 2.10 -7.72 -16.51
N VAL A 64 1.06 -7.70 -15.68
CA VAL A 64 0.51 -6.46 -15.13
C VAL A 64 0.73 -6.42 -13.63
N PHE A 65 1.33 -5.33 -13.16
CA PHE A 65 1.55 -5.07 -11.74
C PHE A 65 0.76 -3.84 -11.33
N LEU A 66 0.20 -3.87 -10.12
CA LEU A 66 -0.70 -2.83 -9.63
C LEU A 66 -0.09 -2.17 -8.41
N ILE A 67 0.07 -0.85 -8.45
CA ILE A 67 0.47 -0.07 -7.28
C ILE A 67 -0.78 0.21 -6.46
N VAL A 68 -0.77 -0.19 -5.20
CA VAL A 68 -1.90 -0.05 -4.28
C VAL A 68 -1.41 0.50 -2.95
N SER A 69 -2.34 0.85 -2.06
CA SER A 69 -1.98 1.27 -0.71
C SER A 69 -1.41 0.10 0.08
N PRO A 70 -0.58 0.36 1.11
CA PRO A 70 -0.06 -0.71 1.96
C PRO A 70 -1.16 -1.53 2.63
N ILE A 71 -2.27 -0.91 2.99
CA ILE A 71 -3.40 -1.62 3.61
C ILE A 71 -3.95 -2.68 2.65
N VAL A 72 -4.14 -2.33 1.39
CA VAL A 72 -4.64 -3.25 0.37
C VAL A 72 -3.62 -4.37 0.12
N ALA A 73 -2.35 -4.02 -0.01
CA ALA A 73 -1.30 -5.01 -0.23
C ALA A 73 -1.20 -6.00 0.94
N ASN A 74 -1.28 -5.50 2.16
CA ASN A 74 -1.20 -6.33 3.36
C ASN A 74 -2.42 -7.24 3.52
N ALA A 75 -3.57 -6.82 3.03
CA ALA A 75 -4.79 -7.61 3.11
C ALA A 75 -4.76 -8.84 2.19
N LEU A 76 -3.91 -8.80 1.16
CA LEU A 76 -3.83 -9.85 0.13
C LEU A 76 -2.39 -10.31 -0.07
N PRO A 77 -1.77 -10.91 0.96
CA PRO A 77 -0.34 -11.26 0.90
C PRO A 77 0.00 -12.34 -0.12
N LYS A 78 -0.99 -13.07 -0.61
CA LYS A 78 -0.78 -14.09 -1.64
C LYS A 78 -0.79 -13.53 -3.07
N ARG A 79 -1.23 -12.28 -3.23
CA ARG A 79 -1.19 -11.62 -4.54
C ARG A 79 0.24 -11.13 -4.78
N ASP A 80 0.87 -11.64 -5.81
CA ASP A 80 2.25 -11.29 -6.14
C ASP A 80 2.36 -10.15 -7.15
N ASP A 81 1.23 -9.62 -7.60
CA ASP A 81 1.16 -8.51 -8.56
C ASP A 81 0.90 -7.16 -7.89
N LEU A 82 0.79 -7.10 -6.56
CA LEU A 82 0.55 -5.86 -5.84
C LEU A 82 1.87 -5.26 -5.37
N LEU A 83 2.03 -3.96 -5.65
CA LEU A 83 3.24 -3.22 -5.32
C LEU A 83 2.90 -1.98 -4.50
N VAL A 84 3.84 -1.58 -3.68
CA VAL A 84 3.76 -0.31 -2.93
C VAL A 84 5.02 0.49 -3.20
N PRO A 85 4.96 1.83 -3.12
CA PRO A 85 6.17 2.65 -3.21
C PRO A 85 7.18 2.29 -2.12
N ASP A 86 8.43 2.22 -2.49
CA ASP A 86 9.52 1.85 -1.61
C ASP A 86 10.71 2.79 -1.81
N ASP A 87 11.62 2.83 -0.85
CA ASP A 87 12.77 3.71 -0.89
C ASP A 87 12.33 5.15 -1.17
N LEU A 88 11.57 5.70 -0.22
CA LEU A 88 10.90 6.99 -0.38
C LEU A 88 11.89 8.14 -0.48
N VAL A 89 11.57 9.08 -1.37
CA VAL A 89 12.32 10.33 -1.52
C VAL A 89 11.56 11.43 -0.79
N ARG A 90 12.27 12.18 0.06
CA ARG A 90 11.68 13.27 0.83
C ARG A 90 12.35 14.59 0.47
N ASP A 91 11.60 15.68 0.55
CA ASP A 91 12.16 17.00 0.39
C ASP A 91 12.83 17.48 1.69
N ASP A 92 13.33 18.71 1.69
CA ASP A 92 14.03 19.28 2.85
C ASP A 92 13.13 19.45 4.08
N GLN A 93 11.82 19.43 3.88
CA GLN A 93 10.83 19.56 4.95
C GLN A 93 10.30 18.21 5.41
N GLY A 94 10.81 17.11 4.85
CA GLY A 94 10.41 15.77 5.21
C GLY A 94 9.17 15.25 4.48
N ASN A 95 8.65 16.00 3.52
CA ASN A 95 7.50 15.56 2.75
C ASN A 95 7.90 14.53 1.70
N ILE A 96 7.09 13.49 1.53
CA ILE A 96 7.35 12.46 0.53
C ILE A 96 7.02 13.03 -0.84
N ILE A 97 8.02 13.03 -1.73
CA ILE A 97 7.87 13.56 -3.09
C ILE A 97 7.98 12.48 -4.16
N GLY A 98 8.34 11.27 -3.78
CA GLY A 98 8.45 10.16 -4.72
C GLY A 98 9.10 8.95 -4.09
N CYS A 99 9.52 8.02 -4.93
CA CYS A 99 10.21 6.82 -4.49
C CYS A 99 11.24 6.39 -5.53
N ARG A 100 12.20 5.55 -5.11
CA ARG A 100 13.22 5.00 -5.99
C ARG A 100 12.93 3.56 -6.39
N ALA A 101 11.96 2.94 -5.75
CA ALA A 101 11.66 1.52 -5.98
C ALA A 101 10.18 1.24 -5.71
N LEU A 102 9.74 0.09 -6.19
CA LEU A 102 8.43 -0.48 -5.86
C LEU A 102 8.69 -1.82 -5.20
N ALA A 103 7.90 -2.15 -4.18
CA ALA A 103 8.12 -3.36 -3.40
C ALA A 103 6.87 -4.22 -3.32
N ARG A 104 7.06 -5.52 -3.27
CA ARG A 104 6.04 -6.48 -2.83
C ARG A 104 6.09 -6.55 -1.31
N VAL A 105 4.92 -6.69 -0.71
CA VAL A 105 4.83 -6.85 0.73
C VAL A 105 4.71 -8.33 1.06
N SER A 106 5.60 -8.82 1.90
CA SER A 106 5.55 -10.20 2.39
C SER A 106 5.79 -10.22 3.89
N TRP A 107 5.36 -11.30 4.52
CA TRP A 107 5.34 -11.40 5.96
C TRP A 107 6.34 -12.43 6.49
N TRP A 108 7.55 -12.46 5.89
CA TRP A 108 8.53 -13.48 6.27
C TRP A 108 8.86 -13.47 7.77
N GLY A 109 8.84 -12.28 8.37
CA GLY A 109 9.11 -12.14 9.80
C GLY A 109 8.05 -12.79 10.68
N CYS A 110 6.80 -12.83 10.23
CA CYS A 110 5.70 -13.45 10.97
C CYS A 110 5.83 -14.96 11.04
N GLU A 111 6.43 -15.56 10.04
CA GLU A 111 6.63 -17.01 10.00
C GLU A 111 7.55 -17.49 11.11
N LYS A 112 8.53 -16.67 11.46
CA LYS A 112 9.49 -16.99 12.52
C LYS A 112 8.84 -16.93 13.90
N PHE A 113 7.76 -16.20 14.02
CA PHE A 113 7.07 -15.97 15.28
C PHE A 113 5.66 -16.52 15.23
N SER A 114 5.43 -17.50 14.37
CA SER A 114 4.12 -18.14 14.35
C SER A 114 3.94 -18.92 15.64
N TRP A 115 2.97 -18.54 16.32
CA TRP A 115 2.62 -19.03 17.65
C TRP A 115 1.24 -19.63 17.65
#